data_91e8878f2c18acba6c0dbb0b59ff0692
#
_entry.id   91e8878f2c18acba6c0dbb0b59ff0692
#
_cell.length_a   1.000
_cell.length_b   1.000
_cell.length_c   1.000
_cell.angle_alpha   90.00
_cell.angle_beta   90.00
_cell.angle_gamma   90.00
#
_symmetry.space_group_name_H-M   'P 1'
#
loop_
_entity.id
_entity.type
_entity.pdbx_description
1 polymer ?
#
loop_
_entity_poly.entity_id
_entity_poly.type
_entity_poly.pdbx_seq_one_letter_code
_entity_poly.pdbx_strand_id
1 'polypeptide(L)'
;MSIFKKVLIGSSLFALTACGSPAVRLSGAGATFPSKVYTRWFSDYAKSGGTKVNYQAVGSGSGRKAFIDETVNFGASDEPMKDSDIKKVTRGLVQIPMVGGTIAFGYNYDCDLKLTQEQAVRVARVWLKTGKN
;
A
#
# COMPACT_ATOMS: atom_id res chain seq x y z
N MET A 1 -17.90 8.67 77.94
CA MET A 1 -18.54 9.65 77.04
C MET A 1 -17.68 9.67 75.76
N SER A 2 -18.05 8.82 74.87
CA SER A 2 -17.23 8.54 73.68
C SER A 2 -18.07 8.81 72.43
N ILE A 3 -17.61 9.73 71.63
CA ILE A 3 -18.26 10.15 70.38
C ILE A 3 -17.67 9.34 69.23
N PHE A 4 -18.43 8.35 68.69
CA PHE A 4 -18.06 7.63 67.50
C PHE A 4 -18.29 8.51 66.27
N LYS A 5 -17.21 8.96 65.62
CA LYS A 5 -17.27 9.54 64.29
C LYS A 5 -17.36 8.41 63.24
N LYS A 6 -18.52 8.28 62.62
CA LYS A 6 -18.70 7.44 61.43
C LYS A 6 -18.11 8.17 60.23
N VAL A 7 -17.00 7.63 59.72
CA VAL A 7 -16.43 8.06 58.43
C VAL A 7 -17.11 7.23 57.34
N LEU A 8 -17.95 7.88 56.53
CA LEU A 8 -18.51 7.33 55.31
C LEU A 8 -17.45 7.43 54.21
N ILE A 9 -16.84 6.31 53.89
CA ILE A 9 -15.97 6.20 52.72
C ILE A 9 -16.89 5.94 51.49
N GLY A 10 -17.16 7.01 50.75
CA GLY A 10 -17.85 6.96 49.46
C GLY A 10 -16.93 6.35 48.39
N SER A 11 -17.11 5.08 48.08
CA SER A 11 -16.40 4.40 47.02
C SER A 11 -17.00 4.81 45.67
N SER A 12 -16.39 5.83 45.03
CA SER A 12 -16.77 6.22 43.64
C SER A 12 -16.17 5.23 42.67
N LEU A 13 -17.00 4.28 42.20
CA LEU A 13 -16.64 3.36 41.12
C LEU A 13 -16.71 4.12 39.81
N PHE A 14 -15.56 4.64 39.36
CA PHE A 14 -15.39 5.18 38.01
C PHE A 14 -15.31 3.98 37.04
N ALA A 15 -16.43 3.62 36.42
CA ALA A 15 -16.45 2.66 35.36
C ALA A 15 -15.87 3.30 34.07
N LEU A 16 -14.58 3.04 33.79
CA LEU A 16 -13.93 3.35 32.54
C LEU A 16 -14.42 2.36 31.46
N THR A 17 -15.58 2.65 30.88
CA THR A 17 -16.01 1.95 29.66
C THR A 17 -15.41 2.63 28.43
N ALA A 18 -14.10 2.50 28.25
CA ALA A 18 -13.43 2.85 27.02
C ALA A 18 -13.39 1.61 26.09
N CYS A 19 -14.55 1.09 25.70
CA CYS A 19 -14.65 0.18 24.57
C CYS A 19 -14.71 0.97 23.26
N GLY A 20 -13.60 1.59 22.87
CA GLY A 20 -13.39 1.98 21.50
C GLY A 20 -13.15 0.71 20.70
N SER A 21 -14.09 0.30 19.85
CA SER A 21 -13.85 -0.78 18.87
C SER A 21 -12.57 -0.45 18.09
N PRO A 22 -11.63 -1.39 17.96
CA PRO A 22 -10.42 -1.13 17.20
C PRO A 22 -10.84 -0.78 15.77
N ALA A 23 -10.59 0.47 15.35
CA ALA A 23 -10.87 0.88 14.00
C ALA A 23 -10.10 -0.05 13.06
N VAL A 24 -10.80 -0.85 12.28
CA VAL A 24 -10.20 -1.74 11.28
C VAL A 24 -9.33 -0.89 10.37
N ARG A 25 -8.06 -1.21 10.30
CA ARG A 25 -7.10 -0.54 9.41
C ARG A 25 -6.63 -1.54 8.39
N LEU A 26 -6.73 -1.17 7.12
CA LEU A 26 -6.17 -1.96 6.04
C LEU A 26 -4.76 -1.45 5.73
N SER A 27 -3.84 -2.38 5.55
CA SER A 27 -2.47 -2.10 5.15
C SER A 27 -2.19 -2.70 3.77
N GLY A 28 -1.54 -1.93 2.92
CA GLY A 28 -1.09 -2.37 1.61
C GLY A 28 0.34 -1.92 1.33
N ALA A 29 1.02 -2.64 0.45
CA ALA A 29 2.36 -2.28 0.00
C ALA A 29 2.56 -2.68 -1.46
N GLY A 30 3.43 -1.96 -2.18
CA GLY A 30 3.78 -2.37 -3.53
C GLY A 30 4.18 -1.27 -4.47
N ALA A 31 3.74 -1.39 -5.71
CA ALA A 31 4.11 -0.54 -6.83
C ALA A 31 4.01 0.96 -6.51
N THR A 32 5.00 1.71 -6.99
CA THR A 32 5.02 3.17 -6.83
C THR A 32 4.15 3.89 -7.85
N PHE A 33 3.95 3.28 -9.01
CA PHE A 33 3.16 3.85 -10.10
C PHE A 33 1.74 4.30 -9.65
N PRO A 34 0.91 3.48 -9.00
CA PRO A 34 -0.44 3.86 -8.60
C PRO A 34 -0.49 4.68 -7.29
N SER A 35 0.63 4.94 -6.62
CA SER A 35 0.66 5.46 -5.25
C SER A 35 -0.08 6.79 -5.08
N LYS A 36 0.06 7.73 -6.02
CA LYS A 36 -0.63 9.03 -5.96
C LYS A 36 -2.14 8.88 -6.06
N VAL A 37 -2.61 8.02 -6.96
CA VAL A 37 -4.05 7.73 -7.12
C VAL A 37 -4.59 7.02 -5.88
N TYR A 38 -3.88 6.03 -5.37
CA TYR A 38 -4.27 5.32 -4.14
C TYR A 38 -4.35 6.25 -2.93
N THR A 39 -3.36 7.12 -2.75
CA THR A 39 -3.38 8.11 -1.65
C THR A 39 -4.65 8.98 -1.72
N ARG A 40 -5.03 9.42 -2.92
CA ARG A 40 -6.24 10.20 -3.12
C ARG A 40 -7.50 9.38 -2.83
N TRP A 41 -7.65 8.21 -3.41
CA TRP A 41 -8.81 7.35 -3.22
C TRP A 41 -8.98 6.93 -1.75
N PHE A 42 -7.92 6.53 -1.08
CA PHE A 42 -7.98 6.13 0.34
C PHE A 42 -8.32 7.30 1.26
N SER A 43 -7.83 8.50 0.94
CA SER A 43 -8.20 9.71 1.66
C SER A 43 -9.69 10.03 1.50
N ASP A 44 -10.19 9.99 0.28
CA ASP A 44 -11.60 10.31 0.00
C ASP A 44 -12.54 9.22 0.58
N TYR A 45 -12.15 7.94 0.51
CA TYR A 45 -12.87 6.83 1.14
C TYR A 45 -12.93 6.99 2.67
N ALA A 46 -11.83 7.34 3.31
CA ALA A 46 -11.83 7.57 4.75
C ALA A 46 -12.71 8.76 5.16
N LYS A 47 -12.78 9.83 4.35
CA LYS A 47 -13.65 10.99 4.59
C LYS A 47 -15.14 10.65 4.44
N SER A 48 -15.48 9.70 3.57
CA SER A 48 -16.85 9.21 3.40
C SER A 48 -17.29 8.21 4.48
N GLY A 49 -16.50 8.04 5.55
CA GLY A 49 -16.80 7.09 6.63
C GLY A 49 -16.25 5.67 6.43
N GLY A 50 -15.46 5.47 5.37
CA GLY A 50 -14.82 4.18 5.11
C GLY A 50 -13.64 3.91 6.04
N THR A 51 -13.16 2.67 5.98
CA THR A 51 -11.98 2.22 6.73
C THR A 51 -10.72 2.96 6.30
N LYS A 52 -9.86 3.30 7.24
CA LYS A 52 -8.56 3.90 6.94
C LYS A 52 -7.64 2.87 6.29
N VAL A 53 -7.10 3.21 5.14
CA VAL A 53 -6.14 2.39 4.39
C VAL A 53 -4.78 3.04 4.43
N ASN A 54 -3.76 2.29 4.84
CA ASN A 54 -2.36 2.70 4.77
C ASN A 54 -1.68 1.97 3.61
N TYR A 55 -1.04 2.73 2.71
CA TYR A 55 -0.33 2.17 1.57
C TYR A 55 1.12 2.61 1.55
N GLN A 56 2.02 1.65 1.39
CA GLN A 56 3.46 1.87 1.31
C GLN A 56 3.96 1.61 -0.12
N ALA A 57 4.42 2.65 -0.79
CA ALA A 57 4.98 2.59 -2.15
C ALA A 57 6.45 2.14 -2.10
N VAL A 58 6.69 0.85 -1.95
CA VAL A 58 8.02 0.23 -1.76
C VAL A 58 8.50 -0.55 -2.99
N GLY A 59 7.78 -0.47 -4.09
CA GLY A 59 8.02 -1.21 -5.33
C GLY A 59 7.31 -2.56 -5.38
N SER A 60 6.99 -3.02 -6.61
CA SER A 60 6.20 -4.22 -6.87
C SER A 60 6.78 -5.49 -6.25
N GLY A 61 8.11 -5.65 -6.30
CA GLY A 61 8.79 -6.82 -5.73
C GLY A 61 8.62 -6.93 -4.21
N SER A 62 8.86 -5.83 -3.49
CA SER A 62 8.68 -5.76 -2.03
C SER A 62 7.21 -5.92 -1.64
N GLY A 63 6.29 -5.34 -2.42
CA GLY A 63 4.85 -5.50 -2.18
C GLY A 63 4.37 -6.94 -2.34
N ARG A 64 4.82 -7.64 -3.40
CA ARG A 64 4.52 -9.08 -3.57
C ARG A 64 5.05 -9.91 -2.40
N LYS A 65 6.30 -9.65 -1.98
CA LYS A 65 6.87 -10.34 -0.83
C LYS A 65 6.06 -10.09 0.43
N ALA A 66 5.74 -8.85 0.75
CA ALA A 66 4.95 -8.50 1.94
C ALA A 66 3.55 -9.16 1.91
N PHE A 67 2.94 -9.30 0.73
CA PHE A 67 1.66 -9.99 0.58
C PHE A 67 1.78 -11.51 0.80
N ILE A 68 2.83 -12.15 0.26
CA ILE A 68 3.12 -13.57 0.48
C ILE A 68 3.41 -13.85 1.96
N ASP A 69 4.22 -12.98 2.60
CA ASP A 69 4.57 -13.09 4.02
C ASP A 69 3.43 -12.66 4.97
N GLU A 70 2.26 -12.33 4.44
CA GLU A 70 1.05 -11.93 5.16
C GLU A 70 1.20 -10.70 6.08
N THR A 71 2.24 -9.87 5.84
CA THR A 71 2.50 -8.65 6.63
C THR A 71 1.61 -7.48 6.22
N VAL A 72 0.93 -7.58 5.06
CA VAL A 72 -0.06 -6.61 4.57
C VAL A 72 -1.34 -7.31 4.11
N ASN A 73 -2.45 -6.57 4.11
CA ASN A 73 -3.74 -7.08 3.67
C ASN A 73 -3.85 -7.19 2.14
N PHE A 74 -3.19 -6.29 1.40
CA PHE A 74 -3.13 -6.32 -0.06
C PHE A 74 -1.77 -5.89 -0.59
N GLY A 75 -1.42 -6.40 -1.76
CA GLY A 75 -0.24 -5.99 -2.51
C GLY A 75 -0.62 -5.27 -3.80
N ALA A 76 0.22 -4.36 -4.28
CA ALA A 76 0.08 -3.79 -5.61
C ALA A 76 1.33 -4.08 -6.45
N SER A 77 1.13 -4.40 -7.73
CA SER A 77 2.21 -4.74 -8.65
C SER A 77 1.92 -4.17 -10.04
N ASP A 78 2.97 -3.74 -10.74
CA ASP A 78 2.89 -3.28 -12.13
C ASP A 78 2.80 -4.44 -13.11
N GLU A 79 3.01 -5.66 -12.64
CA GLU A 79 2.91 -6.89 -13.42
C GLU A 79 2.13 -7.98 -12.66
N PRO A 80 1.47 -8.90 -13.36
CA PRO A 80 0.82 -10.03 -12.72
C PRO A 80 1.80 -10.87 -11.90
N MET A 81 1.31 -11.49 -10.83
CA MET A 81 2.11 -12.40 -10.00
C MET A 81 2.40 -13.69 -10.80
N LYS A 82 3.64 -14.15 -10.74
CA LYS A 82 4.06 -15.40 -11.39
C LYS A 82 3.48 -16.61 -10.68
N ASP A 83 3.22 -17.68 -11.42
CA ASP A 83 2.67 -18.94 -10.87
C ASP A 83 3.49 -19.50 -9.70
N SER A 84 4.82 -19.34 -9.76
CA SER A 84 5.73 -19.75 -8.67
C SER A 84 5.50 -18.99 -7.37
N ASP A 85 5.04 -17.76 -7.44
CA ASP A 85 4.75 -16.92 -6.28
C ASP A 85 3.29 -17.08 -5.82
N ILE A 86 2.36 -17.30 -6.77
CA ILE A 86 0.97 -17.63 -6.46
C ILE A 86 0.88 -18.87 -5.56
N LYS A 87 1.67 -19.90 -5.86
CA LYS A 87 1.75 -21.14 -5.07
C LYS A 87 2.22 -20.94 -3.62
N LYS A 88 2.86 -19.83 -3.32
CA LYS A 88 3.32 -19.49 -1.95
C LYS A 88 2.25 -18.78 -1.13
N VAL A 89 1.18 -18.31 -1.76
CA VAL A 89 0.11 -17.57 -1.09
C VAL A 89 -0.85 -18.56 -0.44
N THR A 90 -0.83 -18.64 0.89
CA THR A 90 -1.64 -19.62 1.66
C THR A 90 -3.12 -19.26 1.76
N ARG A 91 -3.41 -17.94 1.83
CA ARG A 91 -4.77 -17.38 2.01
C ARG A 91 -5.57 -17.18 0.72
N GLY A 92 -5.03 -17.63 -0.41
CA GLY A 92 -5.63 -17.39 -1.72
C GLY A 92 -5.28 -16.01 -2.28
N LEU A 93 -5.49 -15.84 -3.59
CA LEU A 93 -5.16 -14.63 -4.34
C LEU A 93 -6.23 -14.31 -5.37
N VAL A 94 -6.64 -13.05 -5.41
CA VAL A 94 -7.38 -12.44 -6.52
C VAL A 94 -6.57 -11.27 -7.03
N GLN A 95 -6.34 -11.20 -8.34
CA GLN A 95 -5.65 -10.09 -8.98
C GLN A 95 -6.66 -9.24 -9.76
N ILE A 96 -6.70 -7.95 -9.47
CA ILE A 96 -7.66 -7.00 -10.06
C ILE A 96 -6.89 -5.89 -10.75
N PRO A 97 -7.08 -5.65 -12.06
CA PRO A 97 -6.55 -4.47 -12.74
C PRO A 97 -7.19 -3.20 -12.17
N MET A 98 -6.39 -2.27 -11.68
CA MET A 98 -6.88 -1.06 -11.00
C MET A 98 -6.59 0.22 -11.78
N VAL A 99 -5.36 0.36 -12.29
CA VAL A 99 -4.88 1.58 -12.94
C VAL A 99 -4.02 1.22 -14.13
N GLY A 100 -4.24 1.90 -15.25
CA GLY A 100 -3.41 1.80 -16.45
C GLY A 100 -2.73 3.12 -16.76
N GLY A 101 -1.61 3.07 -17.46
CA GLY A 101 -0.90 4.24 -17.92
C GLY A 101 -0.01 3.92 -19.11
N THR A 102 0.43 4.96 -19.79
CA THR A 102 1.35 4.86 -20.92
C THR A 102 2.77 5.18 -20.47
N ILE A 103 3.74 4.52 -21.10
CA ILE A 103 5.16 4.83 -20.98
C ILE A 103 5.57 5.64 -22.20
N ALA A 104 6.20 6.78 -21.99
CA ALA A 104 6.76 7.61 -23.05
C ALA A 104 8.27 7.80 -22.82
N PHE A 105 9.02 7.83 -23.90
CA PHE A 105 10.42 8.23 -23.87
C PHE A 105 10.53 9.73 -24.05
N GLY A 106 11.11 10.41 -23.06
CA GLY A 106 11.52 11.79 -23.19
C GLY A 106 12.96 11.86 -23.69
N TYR A 107 13.23 12.74 -24.63
CA TYR A 107 14.61 13.02 -25.09
C TYR A 107 14.82 14.51 -25.29
N ASN A 108 16.06 14.94 -25.15
CA ASN A 108 16.47 16.34 -25.39
C ASN A 108 17.58 16.33 -26.46
N TYR A 109 17.20 16.46 -27.71
CA TYR A 109 18.11 16.49 -28.85
C TYR A 109 17.47 17.25 -30.02
N ASP A 110 18.27 17.88 -30.87
CA ASP A 110 17.80 18.77 -31.93
C ASP A 110 17.31 18.07 -33.22
N CYS A 111 16.88 16.82 -33.09
CA CYS A 111 16.31 16.09 -34.21
C CYS A 111 14.97 15.42 -33.85
N ASP A 112 14.14 15.19 -34.87
CA ASP A 112 12.91 14.40 -34.74
C ASP A 112 13.28 12.91 -34.65
N LEU A 113 13.38 12.41 -33.42
CA LEU A 113 13.76 11.02 -33.17
C LEU A 113 12.62 10.08 -33.47
N LYS A 114 12.75 9.31 -34.54
CA LYS A 114 11.80 8.25 -34.92
C LYS A 114 12.43 6.89 -34.66
N LEU A 115 11.90 6.17 -33.67
CA LEU A 115 12.34 4.82 -33.32
C LEU A 115 11.28 3.78 -33.66
N THR A 116 11.69 2.67 -34.23
CA THR A 116 10.86 1.48 -34.25
C THR A 116 10.75 0.88 -32.84
N GLN A 117 9.74 0.05 -32.60
CA GLN A 117 9.58 -0.63 -31.30
C GLN A 117 10.84 -1.41 -30.91
N GLU A 118 11.47 -2.10 -31.87
CA GLU A 118 12.69 -2.87 -31.63
C GLU A 118 13.87 -1.97 -31.23
N GLN A 119 14.04 -0.84 -31.90
CA GLN A 119 15.06 0.15 -31.56
C GLN A 119 14.85 0.74 -30.16
N ALA A 120 13.62 1.07 -29.80
CA ALA A 120 13.28 1.56 -28.48
C ALA A 120 13.60 0.52 -27.37
N VAL A 121 13.27 -0.75 -27.59
CA VAL A 121 13.62 -1.85 -26.67
C VAL A 121 15.14 -2.01 -26.53
N ARG A 122 15.90 -1.89 -27.64
CA ARG A 122 17.37 -1.97 -27.60
C ARG A 122 17.98 -0.83 -26.79
N VAL A 123 17.52 0.40 -26.99
CA VAL A 123 17.96 1.57 -26.21
C VAL A 123 17.68 1.37 -24.72
N ALA A 124 16.47 0.96 -24.35
CA ALA A 124 16.11 0.71 -22.97
C ALA A 124 16.97 -0.40 -22.32
N ARG A 125 17.27 -1.48 -23.06
CA ARG A 125 18.14 -2.58 -22.58
C ARG A 125 19.57 -2.13 -22.34
N VAL A 126 20.14 -1.28 -23.23
CA VAL A 126 21.48 -0.74 -23.07
C VAL A 126 21.54 0.15 -21.84
N TRP A 127 20.58 1.04 -21.67
CA TRP A 127 20.50 1.93 -20.51
C TRP A 127 20.41 1.15 -19.18
N LEU A 128 19.56 0.12 -19.12
CA LEU A 128 19.43 -0.73 -17.93
C LEU A 128 20.70 -1.53 -17.58
N LYS A 129 21.52 -1.89 -18.60
CA LYS A 129 22.75 -2.63 -18.36
C LYS A 129 23.93 -1.74 -17.96
N THR A 130 23.99 -0.53 -18.50
CA THR A 130 25.16 0.35 -18.30
C THR A 130 25.05 1.17 -17.03
N GLY A 131 23.83 1.37 -16.48
CA GLY A 131 23.60 2.06 -15.20
C GLY A 131 24.24 3.44 -15.08
N LYS A 132 24.63 4.04 -16.21
CA LYS A 132 25.29 5.34 -16.22
C LYS A 132 24.25 6.44 -16.43
N ASN A 133 24.06 7.22 -15.36
CA ASN A 133 23.59 8.59 -15.44
C ASN A 133 24.66 9.45 -16.05
#